data_88b92b459d728fdf116af3e3e5bc67e4
#
_entry.id   88b92b459d728fdf116af3e3e5bc67e4
#
_cell.length_a   1.000
_cell.length_b   1.000
_cell.length_c   1.000
_cell.angle_alpha   90.00
_cell.angle_beta   90.00
_cell.angle_gamma   90.00
#
_symmetry.space_group_name_H-M   'P 1'
#
loop_
_entity.id
_entity.type
_entity.pdbx_description
1 polymer ?
#
loop_
_entity_poly.entity_id
_entity_poly.type
_entity_poly.pdbx_seq_one_letter_code
_entity_poly.pdbx_strand_id
1 'polypeptide(L)'
;VKDSSGILTSESNEMGLSTIFNYNGNNVAFIKTSYGILINATDMARPYNKRPVDYLRQIYVNELVSTIVSQTHISEDQLVIKMRGSSENGGGTWLYEDVAIDFAQWLDVKFKVWCNSKIKELLTTGLVKLPNFNNPPEAARAWADEYEARMKAEKEVRLALEAKEKIEKEKRMVQAELNTAIDTIKENE
;
A
#
# COMPACT_ATOMS: atom_id res chain seq x y z
N VAL A 1 -21.76 -59.95 12.02
CA VAL A 1 -22.52 -58.73 11.80
C VAL A 1 -21.48 -57.65 11.69
N LYS A 2 -21.28 -57.15 10.48
CA LYS A 2 -20.39 -56.03 10.16
C LYS A 2 -21.14 -54.74 10.47
N ASP A 3 -20.56 -53.86 11.24
CA ASP A 3 -20.98 -52.50 11.31
C ASP A 3 -19.88 -51.61 10.68
N SER A 4 -20.23 -51.07 9.53
CA SER A 4 -19.39 -50.22 8.71
C SER A 4 -19.93 -48.80 8.85
N SER A 5 -19.52 -48.09 9.87
CA SER A 5 -19.69 -46.65 9.90
C SER A 5 -18.32 -45.95 9.80
N GLY A 6 -17.88 -45.81 8.53
CA GLY A 6 -16.82 -44.92 8.17
C GLY A 6 -17.26 -43.49 8.39
N ILE A 7 -16.96 -42.95 9.55
CA ILE A 7 -17.04 -41.50 9.78
C ILE A 7 -15.88 -40.88 8.99
N LEU A 8 -16.19 -40.40 7.81
CA LEU A 8 -15.38 -39.38 7.16
C LEU A 8 -15.54 -38.12 8.01
N THR A 9 -14.60 -37.89 8.90
CA THR A 9 -14.39 -36.57 9.49
C THR A 9 -14.00 -35.65 8.36
N SER A 10 -14.98 -34.95 7.82
CA SER A 10 -14.74 -33.76 7.05
C SER A 10 -13.96 -32.81 7.97
N GLU A 11 -12.69 -32.57 7.66
CA GLU A 11 -11.98 -31.41 8.17
C GLU A 11 -12.77 -30.18 7.70
N SER A 12 -13.68 -29.75 8.55
CA SER A 12 -14.42 -28.52 8.41
C SER A 12 -13.38 -27.39 8.50
N ASN A 13 -13.12 -26.82 7.36
CA ASN A 13 -12.36 -25.61 7.14
C ASN A 13 -12.75 -24.58 8.21
N GLU A 14 -11.90 -24.37 9.22
CA GLU A 14 -12.02 -23.29 10.22
C GLU A 14 -11.73 -21.93 9.58
N MET A 15 -12.36 -21.64 8.46
CA MET A 15 -12.35 -20.28 7.92
C MET A 15 -13.40 -19.48 8.65
N GLY A 16 -12.94 -18.56 9.49
CA GLY A 16 -13.77 -17.64 10.24
C GLY A 16 -14.67 -16.78 9.34
N LEU A 17 -15.62 -16.07 9.96
CA LEU A 17 -16.51 -15.14 9.28
C LEU A 17 -15.70 -14.14 8.45
N SER A 18 -15.96 -14.07 7.15
CA SER A 18 -15.37 -13.07 6.28
C SER A 18 -15.99 -11.71 6.57
N THR A 19 -15.17 -10.70 6.78
CA THR A 19 -15.58 -9.31 6.92
C THR A 19 -15.16 -8.56 5.65
N ILE A 20 -16.08 -7.76 5.11
CA ILE A 20 -15.82 -6.97 3.89
C ILE A 20 -15.55 -5.52 4.31
N PHE A 21 -14.43 -4.97 3.85
CA PHE A 21 -14.11 -3.55 3.98
C PHE A 21 -14.13 -2.89 2.61
N ASN A 22 -14.74 -1.71 2.52
CA ASN A 22 -14.70 -0.92 1.30
C ASN A 22 -13.47 0.00 1.33
N TYR A 23 -12.60 -0.16 0.32
CA TYR A 23 -11.44 0.68 0.11
C TYR A 23 -11.52 1.33 -1.27
N ASN A 24 -11.63 2.65 -1.32
CA ASN A 24 -11.76 3.42 -2.57
C ASN A 24 -12.84 2.89 -3.52
N GLY A 25 -14.02 2.54 -3.00
CA GLY A 25 -15.13 1.98 -3.76
C GLY A 25 -14.99 0.49 -4.09
N ASN A 26 -13.92 -0.18 -3.64
CA ASN A 26 -13.70 -1.60 -3.86
C ASN A 26 -13.86 -2.37 -2.55
N ASN A 27 -14.60 -3.45 -2.61
CA ASN A 27 -14.77 -4.35 -1.49
C ASN A 27 -13.58 -5.30 -1.42
N VAL A 28 -12.91 -5.34 -0.27
CA VAL A 28 -11.82 -6.26 0.04
C VAL A 28 -12.28 -7.17 1.17
N ALA A 29 -12.17 -8.47 0.97
CA ALA A 29 -12.56 -9.46 1.98
C ALA A 29 -11.39 -9.79 2.90
N PHE A 30 -11.72 -9.94 4.20
CA PHE A 30 -10.81 -10.29 5.28
C PHE A 30 -11.36 -11.52 6.01
N ILE A 31 -10.48 -12.44 6.41
CA ILE A 31 -10.82 -13.60 7.22
C ILE A 31 -9.93 -13.60 8.45
N LYS A 32 -10.54 -13.65 9.64
CA LYS A 32 -9.81 -13.87 10.89
C LYS A 32 -9.61 -15.36 11.10
N THR A 33 -8.37 -15.78 11.26
CA THR A 33 -7.98 -17.16 11.57
C THR A 33 -7.45 -17.27 13.00
N SER A 34 -7.11 -18.48 13.43
CA SER A 34 -6.45 -18.70 14.71
C SER A 34 -5.00 -18.18 14.77
N TYR A 35 -4.38 -17.96 13.60
CA TYR A 35 -2.98 -17.53 13.49
C TYR A 35 -2.80 -16.09 12.93
N GLY A 36 -3.89 -15.37 12.65
CA GLY A 36 -3.83 -13.99 12.17
C GLY A 36 -4.95 -13.66 11.19
N ILE A 37 -4.72 -12.66 10.35
CA ILE A 37 -5.70 -12.16 9.40
C ILE A 37 -5.26 -12.50 7.97
N LEU A 38 -6.18 -13.08 7.19
CA LEU A 38 -6.01 -13.28 5.75
C LEU A 38 -6.77 -12.20 4.99
N ILE A 39 -6.15 -11.66 3.96
CA ILE A 39 -6.70 -10.57 3.13
C ILE A 39 -6.75 -11.02 1.68
N ASN A 40 -7.87 -10.78 1.01
CA ASN A 40 -8.03 -11.16 -0.39
C ASN A 40 -7.22 -10.24 -1.32
N ALA A 41 -6.04 -10.69 -1.71
CA ALA A 41 -5.15 -9.97 -2.61
C ALA A 41 -5.72 -9.77 -4.02
N THR A 42 -6.62 -10.67 -4.46
CA THR A 42 -7.30 -10.53 -5.76
C THR A 42 -8.22 -9.32 -5.75
N ASP A 43 -8.95 -9.10 -4.66
CA ASP A 43 -9.79 -7.91 -4.49
C ASP A 43 -8.93 -6.64 -4.38
N MET A 44 -7.84 -6.69 -3.61
CA MET A 44 -6.91 -5.56 -3.48
C MET A 44 -6.30 -5.15 -4.82
N ALA A 45 -5.97 -6.10 -5.68
CA ALA A 45 -5.28 -5.85 -6.95
C ALA A 45 -6.21 -5.32 -8.05
N ARG A 46 -7.51 -5.56 -7.94
CA ARG A 46 -8.51 -5.25 -8.98
C ARG A 46 -8.48 -3.78 -9.42
N PRO A 47 -8.48 -2.77 -8.52
CA PRO A 47 -8.45 -1.36 -8.90
C PRO A 47 -7.19 -0.94 -9.65
N TYR A 48 -6.11 -1.68 -9.48
CA TYR A 48 -4.80 -1.38 -10.04
C TYR A 48 -4.51 -2.13 -11.35
N ASN A 49 -5.46 -2.97 -11.81
CA ASN A 49 -5.26 -3.85 -12.98
C ASN A 49 -3.98 -4.71 -12.86
N LYS A 50 -3.65 -5.12 -11.65
CA LYS A 50 -2.51 -5.98 -11.32
C LYS A 50 -2.99 -7.36 -10.86
N ARG A 51 -2.10 -8.34 -10.81
CA ARG A 51 -2.43 -9.70 -10.39
C ARG A 51 -1.53 -10.13 -9.23
N PRO A 52 -2.04 -10.78 -8.19
CA PRO A 52 -1.23 -11.28 -7.09
C PRO A 52 -0.10 -12.21 -7.54
N VAL A 53 -0.31 -12.99 -8.61
CA VAL A 53 0.71 -13.88 -9.14
C VAL A 53 1.96 -13.15 -9.64
N ASP A 54 1.83 -11.93 -10.14
CA ASP A 54 2.97 -11.16 -10.64
C ASP A 54 3.84 -10.62 -9.48
N TYR A 55 3.22 -10.35 -8.34
CA TYR A 55 3.91 -10.04 -7.09
C TYR A 55 4.61 -11.27 -6.52
N LEU A 56 3.89 -12.39 -6.39
CA LEU A 56 4.41 -13.63 -5.81
C LEU A 56 5.55 -14.29 -6.61
N ARG A 57 5.78 -13.88 -7.87
CA ARG A 57 6.91 -14.32 -8.69
C ARG A 57 8.21 -13.57 -8.42
N GLN A 58 8.17 -12.49 -7.66
CA GLN A 58 9.36 -11.69 -7.38
C GLN A 58 10.26 -12.41 -6.39
N ILE A 59 11.57 -12.39 -6.64
CA ILE A 59 12.57 -13.11 -5.84
C ILE A 59 12.52 -12.65 -4.38
N TYR A 60 12.43 -11.33 -4.15
CA TYR A 60 12.40 -10.79 -2.79
C TYR A 60 11.16 -11.23 -2.00
N VAL A 61 10.04 -11.53 -2.68
CA VAL A 61 8.81 -12.00 -2.02
C VAL A 61 9.00 -13.42 -1.45
N ASN A 62 9.77 -14.26 -2.15
CA ASN A 62 10.12 -15.58 -1.62
C ASN A 62 10.99 -15.45 -0.36
N GLU A 63 11.92 -14.49 -0.33
CA GLU A 63 12.72 -14.19 0.86
C GLU A 63 11.84 -13.64 2.00
N LEU A 64 10.90 -12.75 1.68
CA LEU A 64 9.95 -12.22 2.66
C LEU A 64 9.12 -13.36 3.28
N VAL A 65 8.51 -14.20 2.46
CA VAL A 65 7.69 -15.32 2.92
C VAL A 65 8.51 -16.29 3.78
N SER A 66 9.71 -16.70 3.33
CA SER A 66 10.57 -17.59 4.11
C SER A 66 11.03 -16.96 5.43
N THR A 67 11.24 -15.66 5.46
CA THR A 67 11.57 -14.92 6.68
C THR A 67 10.40 -14.92 7.66
N ILE A 68 9.18 -14.65 7.19
CA ILE A 68 7.97 -14.69 8.03
C ILE A 68 7.76 -16.10 8.58
N VAL A 69 7.89 -17.16 7.76
CA VAL A 69 7.82 -18.56 8.21
C VAL A 69 8.79 -18.83 9.36
N SER A 70 10.03 -18.39 9.22
CA SER A 70 11.07 -18.62 10.24
C SER A 70 10.79 -17.89 11.56
N GLN A 71 10.17 -16.71 11.50
CA GLN A 71 9.88 -15.88 12.67
C GLN A 71 8.59 -16.26 13.38
N THR A 72 7.54 -16.60 12.61
CA THR A 72 6.19 -16.84 13.13
C THR A 72 5.86 -18.31 13.34
N HIS A 73 6.62 -19.19 12.69
CA HIS A 73 6.34 -20.64 12.60
C HIS A 73 5.01 -20.98 11.88
N ILE A 74 4.42 -20.01 11.17
CA ILE A 74 3.28 -20.21 10.27
C ILE A 74 3.81 -20.79 8.97
N SER A 75 3.16 -21.84 8.44
CA SER A 75 3.63 -22.46 7.18
C SER A 75 3.39 -21.57 5.97
N GLU A 76 4.18 -21.77 4.92
CA GLU A 76 4.02 -21.03 3.65
C GLU A 76 2.60 -21.16 3.08
N ASP A 77 2.02 -22.36 3.14
CA ASP A 77 0.64 -22.63 2.68
C ASP A 77 -0.43 -21.87 3.49
N GLN A 78 -0.11 -21.42 4.70
CA GLN A 78 -0.97 -20.57 5.53
C GLN A 78 -0.73 -19.08 5.25
N LEU A 79 0.46 -18.70 4.80
CA LEU A 79 0.77 -17.32 4.43
C LEU A 79 0.22 -16.93 3.04
N VAL A 80 0.13 -17.91 2.10
CA VAL A 80 -0.33 -17.70 0.74
C VAL A 80 -1.32 -18.78 0.34
N ILE A 81 -2.60 -18.49 0.45
CA ILE A 81 -3.68 -19.44 0.15
C ILE A 81 -4.30 -19.13 -1.20
N LYS A 82 -4.42 -20.14 -2.06
CA LYS A 82 -5.11 -20.03 -3.36
C LYS A 82 -6.40 -20.81 -3.33
N MET A 83 -7.53 -20.08 -3.39
CA MET A 83 -8.86 -20.67 -3.42
C MET A 83 -9.46 -20.59 -4.83
N ARG A 84 -10.06 -21.68 -5.27
CA ARG A 84 -10.78 -21.73 -6.57
C ARG A 84 -12.10 -20.98 -6.47
N GLY A 85 -12.50 -20.34 -7.56
CA GLY A 85 -13.77 -19.62 -7.64
C GLY A 85 -13.59 -18.12 -7.91
N SER A 86 -14.72 -17.41 -8.05
CA SER A 86 -14.72 -15.95 -8.11
C SER A 86 -14.49 -15.36 -6.71
N SER A 87 -13.94 -14.16 -6.64
CA SER A 87 -13.73 -13.48 -5.35
C SER A 87 -15.03 -13.22 -4.61
N GLU A 88 -16.15 -13.02 -5.31
CA GLU A 88 -17.50 -12.90 -4.74
C GLU A 88 -17.94 -14.15 -3.95
N ASN A 89 -17.40 -15.31 -4.32
CA ASN A 89 -17.65 -16.60 -3.66
C ASN A 89 -16.44 -17.04 -2.79
N GLY A 90 -15.61 -16.10 -2.36
CA GLY A 90 -14.44 -16.38 -1.53
C GLY A 90 -13.23 -16.93 -2.27
N GLY A 91 -13.29 -17.04 -3.61
CA GLY A 91 -12.14 -17.46 -4.42
C GLY A 91 -11.06 -16.38 -4.52
N GLY A 92 -9.91 -16.74 -5.09
CA GLY A 92 -8.80 -15.84 -5.31
C GLY A 92 -7.55 -16.21 -4.51
N THR A 93 -6.60 -15.27 -4.45
CA THR A 93 -5.39 -15.40 -3.64
C THR A 93 -5.56 -14.64 -2.34
N TRP A 94 -5.33 -15.32 -1.24
CA TRP A 94 -5.39 -14.78 0.10
C TRP A 94 -3.99 -14.71 0.67
N LEU A 95 -3.65 -13.58 1.25
CA LEU A 95 -2.34 -13.33 1.84
C LEU A 95 -2.49 -13.07 3.33
N TYR A 96 -1.59 -13.66 4.10
CA TYR A 96 -1.41 -13.34 5.51
C TYR A 96 -1.04 -11.86 5.69
N GLU A 97 -1.42 -11.26 6.80
CA GLU A 97 -1.38 -9.82 7.04
C GLU A 97 -0.04 -9.16 6.69
N ASP A 98 1.09 -9.73 7.09
CA ASP A 98 2.41 -9.15 6.79
C ASP A 98 2.73 -9.19 5.29
N VAL A 99 2.40 -10.28 4.61
CA VAL A 99 2.55 -10.40 3.15
C VAL A 99 1.59 -9.46 2.43
N ALA A 100 0.36 -9.30 2.95
CA ALA A 100 -0.64 -8.43 2.38
C ALA A 100 -0.27 -6.93 2.53
N ILE A 101 0.39 -6.54 3.61
CA ILE A 101 0.89 -5.17 3.80
C ILE A 101 1.99 -4.85 2.77
N ASP A 102 2.95 -5.76 2.55
CA ASP A 102 3.97 -5.58 1.51
C ASP A 102 3.36 -5.57 0.12
N PHE A 103 2.39 -6.47 -0.13
CA PHE A 103 1.62 -6.49 -1.37
C PHE A 103 0.90 -5.17 -1.64
N ALA A 104 0.27 -4.55 -0.63
CA ALA A 104 -0.38 -3.26 -0.75
C ALA A 104 0.63 -2.15 -1.13
N GLN A 105 1.83 -2.18 -0.58
CA GLN A 105 2.91 -1.26 -0.94
C GLN A 105 3.39 -1.46 -2.39
N TRP A 106 3.40 -2.71 -2.87
CA TRP A 106 3.70 -3.01 -4.26
C TRP A 106 2.59 -2.58 -5.22
N LEU A 107 1.33 -2.66 -4.80
CA LEU A 107 0.18 -2.22 -5.58
C LEU A 107 0.19 -0.71 -5.77
N ASP A 108 0.38 0.05 -4.71
CA ASP A 108 0.27 1.51 -4.69
C ASP A 108 1.50 2.17 -4.05
N VAL A 109 2.26 2.86 -4.90
CA VAL A 109 3.43 3.63 -4.46
C VAL A 109 3.05 4.74 -3.48
N LYS A 110 1.85 5.32 -3.60
CA LYS A 110 1.36 6.36 -2.66
C LYS A 110 1.15 5.76 -1.27
N PHE A 111 0.57 4.57 -1.20
CA PHE A 111 0.43 3.84 0.04
C PHE A 111 1.80 3.50 0.66
N LYS A 112 2.77 3.07 -0.15
CA LYS A 112 4.14 2.84 0.32
C LYS A 112 4.78 4.09 0.92
N VAL A 113 4.64 5.24 0.25
CA VAL A 113 5.17 6.51 0.76
C VAL A 113 4.48 6.92 2.06
N TRP A 114 3.17 6.70 2.17
CA TRP A 114 2.41 6.92 3.41
C TRP A 114 2.92 6.03 4.55
N CYS A 115 3.09 4.73 4.34
CA CYS A 115 3.67 3.81 5.33
C CYS A 115 5.04 4.31 5.81
N ASN A 116 5.91 4.70 4.87
CA ASN A 116 7.23 5.21 5.21
C ASN A 116 7.16 6.51 6.04
N SER A 117 6.19 7.40 5.75
CA SER A 117 5.99 8.62 6.55
C SER A 117 5.55 8.31 7.98
N LYS A 118 4.70 7.29 8.17
CA LYS A 118 4.28 6.86 9.51
C LYS A 118 5.40 6.19 10.30
N ILE A 119 6.23 5.42 9.64
CA ILE A 119 7.46 4.87 10.26
C ILE A 119 8.40 6.00 10.69
N LYS A 120 8.60 7.00 9.82
CA LYS A 120 9.43 8.17 10.13
C LYS A 120 8.85 8.96 11.32
N GLU A 121 7.54 9.17 11.36
CA GLU A 121 6.84 9.82 12.47
C GLU A 121 7.10 9.06 13.78
N LEU A 122 6.95 7.73 13.77
CA LEU A 122 7.23 6.87 14.92
C LEU A 122 8.68 7.02 15.40
N LEU A 123 9.64 6.99 14.49
CA LEU A 123 11.07 7.08 14.81
C LEU A 123 11.48 8.45 15.37
N THR A 124 10.76 9.52 14.98
CA THR A 124 11.09 10.90 15.41
C THR A 124 10.33 11.35 16.65
N THR A 125 9.10 10.89 16.83
CA THR A 125 8.22 11.35 17.92
C THR A 125 7.97 10.28 18.99
N GLY A 126 8.29 9.03 18.69
CA GLY A 126 7.94 7.86 19.52
C GLY A 126 6.43 7.52 19.51
N LEU A 127 5.62 8.24 18.74
CA LEU A 127 4.18 8.07 18.66
C LEU A 127 3.73 8.10 17.20
N VAL A 128 2.78 7.24 16.85
CA VAL A 128 2.06 7.28 15.57
C VAL A 128 0.58 7.42 15.85
N LYS A 129 -0.04 8.46 15.30
CA LYS A 129 -1.50 8.56 15.25
C LYS A 129 -2.00 7.76 14.06
N LEU A 130 -2.51 6.57 14.32
CA LEU A 130 -3.20 5.78 13.33
C LEU A 130 -4.71 6.00 13.44
N PRO A 131 -5.44 5.99 12.31
CA PRO A 131 -6.89 5.96 12.35
C PRO A 131 -7.38 4.75 13.15
N ASN A 132 -8.48 4.89 13.87
CA ASN A 132 -9.10 3.76 14.56
C ASN A 132 -9.78 2.83 13.52
N PHE A 133 -9.06 1.84 13.03
CA PHE A 133 -9.57 0.89 12.03
C PHE A 133 -10.71 0.00 12.54
N ASN A 134 -10.92 -0.07 13.86
CA ASN A 134 -12.09 -0.74 14.45
C ASN A 134 -13.38 0.08 14.33
N ASN A 135 -13.27 1.36 13.93
CA ASN A 135 -14.39 2.24 13.65
C ASN A 135 -14.32 2.71 12.19
N PRO A 136 -14.95 2.00 11.24
CA PRO A 136 -14.87 2.32 9.81
C PRO A 136 -15.22 3.76 9.43
N PRO A 137 -16.26 4.41 10.00
CA PRO A 137 -16.54 5.81 9.75
C PRO A 137 -15.43 6.77 10.21
N GLU A 138 -14.79 6.50 11.32
CA GLU A 138 -13.67 7.29 11.85
C GLU A 138 -12.41 7.10 11.02
N ALA A 139 -12.10 5.86 10.66
CA ALA A 139 -11.01 5.54 9.77
C ALA A 139 -11.16 6.22 8.40
N ALA A 140 -12.38 6.21 7.83
CA ALA A 140 -12.67 6.87 6.56
C ALA A 140 -12.50 8.40 6.63
N ARG A 141 -12.92 9.03 7.73
CA ARG A 141 -12.74 10.47 7.94
C ARG A 141 -11.26 10.82 8.10
N ALA A 142 -10.54 10.10 8.95
CA ALA A 142 -9.11 10.33 9.14
C ALA A 142 -8.31 10.16 7.83
N TRP A 143 -8.71 9.23 6.98
CA TRP A 143 -8.15 9.05 5.64
C TRP A 143 -8.47 10.21 4.71
N ALA A 144 -9.71 10.70 4.73
CA ALA A 144 -10.12 11.85 3.93
C ALA A 144 -9.37 13.11 4.35
N ASP A 145 -9.28 13.38 5.65
CA ASP A 145 -8.57 14.53 6.22
C ASP A 145 -7.07 14.49 5.85
N GLU A 146 -6.43 13.32 5.95
CA GLU A 146 -5.02 13.16 5.59
C GLU A 146 -4.80 13.30 4.07
N TYR A 147 -5.72 12.78 3.27
CA TYR A 147 -5.68 12.93 1.82
C TYR A 147 -5.80 14.41 1.40
N GLU A 148 -6.75 15.14 1.97
CA GLU A 148 -6.94 16.58 1.69
C GLU A 148 -5.72 17.40 2.12
N ALA A 149 -5.19 17.15 3.32
CA ALA A 149 -3.97 17.80 3.82
C ALA A 149 -2.78 17.54 2.89
N ARG A 150 -2.63 16.33 2.39
CA ARG A 150 -1.58 15.95 1.45
C ARG A 150 -1.75 16.62 0.09
N MET A 151 -2.96 16.64 -0.47
CA MET A 151 -3.24 17.32 -1.73
C MET A 151 -2.97 18.84 -1.63
N LYS A 152 -3.27 19.42 -0.49
CA LYS A 152 -2.95 20.83 -0.21
C LYS A 152 -1.44 21.07 -0.18
N ALA A 153 -0.71 20.25 0.55
CA ALA A 153 0.76 20.33 0.63
C ALA A 153 1.42 20.12 -0.75
N GLU A 154 0.99 19.14 -1.54
CA GLU A 154 1.48 18.92 -2.90
C GLU A 154 1.23 20.13 -3.81
N LYS A 155 0.06 20.77 -3.68
CA LYS A 155 -0.27 22.01 -4.42
C LYS A 155 0.64 23.17 -4.02
N GLU A 156 0.88 23.34 -2.74
CA GLU A 156 1.77 24.41 -2.22
C GLU A 156 3.21 24.20 -2.70
N VAL A 157 3.73 22.96 -2.67
CA VAL A 157 5.07 22.63 -3.19
C VAL A 157 5.16 22.92 -4.68
N ARG A 158 4.14 22.55 -5.47
CA ARG A 158 4.12 22.83 -6.91
C ARG A 158 4.14 24.32 -7.19
N LEU A 159 3.32 25.11 -6.51
CA LEU A 159 3.30 26.58 -6.67
C LEU A 159 4.63 27.21 -6.28
N ALA A 160 5.26 26.73 -5.21
CA ALA A 160 6.58 27.21 -4.81
C ALA A 160 7.67 26.87 -5.85
N LEU A 161 7.59 25.69 -6.47
CA LEU A 161 8.51 25.29 -7.54
C LEU A 161 8.33 26.16 -8.79
N GLU A 162 7.10 26.38 -9.23
CA GLU A 162 6.77 27.27 -10.36
C GLU A 162 7.26 28.70 -10.12
N ALA A 163 7.08 29.23 -8.90
CA ALA A 163 7.57 30.54 -8.53
C ALA A 163 9.11 30.62 -8.56
N LYS A 164 9.77 29.57 -8.08
CA LYS A 164 11.24 29.46 -8.11
C LYS A 164 11.77 29.43 -9.54
N GLU A 165 11.16 28.65 -10.41
CA GLU A 165 11.55 28.58 -11.83
C GLU A 165 11.38 29.94 -12.53
N LYS A 166 10.30 30.67 -12.23
CA LYS A 166 10.07 32.01 -12.77
C LYS A 166 11.17 32.98 -12.35
N ILE A 167 11.50 33.02 -11.07
CA ILE A 167 12.58 33.86 -10.53
C ILE A 167 13.93 33.51 -11.18
N GLU A 168 14.22 32.24 -11.33
CA GLU A 168 15.46 31.79 -11.97
C GLU A 168 15.54 32.21 -13.44
N LYS A 169 14.41 32.15 -14.17
CA LYS A 169 14.32 32.63 -15.54
C LYS A 169 14.54 34.14 -15.63
N GLU A 170 13.91 34.91 -14.74
CA GLU A 170 14.09 36.37 -14.68
C GLU A 170 15.55 36.74 -14.37
N LYS A 171 16.20 36.06 -13.42
CA LYS A 171 17.63 36.24 -13.12
C LYS A 171 18.52 35.99 -14.33
N ARG A 172 18.25 34.92 -15.10
CA ARG A 172 19.01 34.63 -16.32
C ARG A 172 18.86 35.70 -17.38
N MET A 173 17.67 36.28 -17.54
CA MET A 173 17.41 37.36 -18.48
C MET A 173 18.16 38.63 -18.06
N VAL A 174 18.07 39.03 -16.81
CA VAL A 174 18.80 40.22 -16.30
C VAL A 174 20.32 40.03 -16.41
N GLN A 175 20.83 38.84 -16.15
CA GLN A 175 22.25 38.54 -16.31
C GLN A 175 22.71 38.62 -17.75
N ALA A 176 21.88 38.17 -18.71
CA ALA A 176 22.16 38.28 -20.14
C ALA A 176 22.21 39.75 -20.60
N GLU A 177 21.23 40.58 -20.15
CA GLU A 177 21.20 42.01 -20.45
C GLU A 177 22.42 42.72 -19.87
N LEU A 178 22.81 42.41 -18.65
CA LEU A 178 24.00 42.98 -18.00
C LEU A 178 25.27 42.63 -18.80
N ASN A 179 25.43 41.37 -19.22
CA ASN A 179 26.58 40.96 -20.01
C ASN A 179 26.64 41.70 -21.35
N THR A 180 25.50 41.86 -22.05
CA THR A 180 25.41 42.63 -23.28
C THR A 180 25.80 44.10 -23.08
N ALA A 181 25.34 44.72 -21.98
CA ALA A 181 25.72 46.10 -21.66
C ALA A 181 27.22 46.26 -21.36
N ILE A 182 27.83 45.29 -20.67
CA ILE A 182 29.26 45.28 -20.38
C ILE A 182 30.06 45.15 -21.67
N ASP A 183 29.66 44.29 -22.60
CA ASP A 183 30.34 44.10 -23.86
C ASP A 183 30.25 45.34 -24.74
N THR A 184 29.10 46.02 -24.76
CA THR A 184 28.95 47.32 -25.48
C THR A 184 29.84 48.42 -24.94
N ILE A 185 30.06 48.46 -23.61
CA ILE A 185 30.96 49.43 -22.99
C ILE A 185 32.41 49.17 -23.41
N LYS A 186 32.83 47.91 -23.44
CA LYS A 186 34.20 47.52 -23.83
C LYS A 186 34.52 47.78 -25.29
N GLU A 187 33.51 47.72 -26.16
CA GLU A 187 33.70 48.01 -27.58
C GLU A 187 33.82 49.53 -27.90
N ASN A 188 33.39 50.37 -26.94
CA ASN A 188 33.44 51.83 -27.11
C ASN A 188 34.63 52.54 -26.40
N GLU A 189 35.53 51.78 -25.76
CA GLU A 189 36.79 52.23 -25.21
C GLU A 189 37.93 51.97 -26.22
#